data_55e9e5ad875ee23aa5d407babed1a14b
#
_entry.id   55e9e5ad875ee23aa5d407babed1a14b
#
_cell.length_a   1.000
_cell.length_b   1.000
_cell.length_c   1.000
_cell.angle_alpha   90.00
_cell.angle_beta   90.00
_cell.angle_gamma   90.00
#
_symmetry.space_group_name_H-M   'P 1'
#
loop_
_entity.id
_entity.type
_entity.pdbx_description
1 polymer ?
#
loop_
_entity_poly.entity_id
_entity_poly.type
_entity_poly.pdbx_seq_one_letter_code
_entity_poly.pdbx_strand_id
1 'polypeptide(L)'
;MVARAGGREAVTRFVRIAAWASAGDRVALLHVQPVTGRTHQIRVHLAYAHFPIVGDPVYGRRGDTSGLARQFLHAWRLTVRLPHAGERTFTAPLAADLVAYLETLGTPAARSPLLAEVM
;
A
#
# COMPACT_ATOMS: atom_id res chain seq x y z
N MET A 1 11.90 4.27 -3.79
CA MET A 1 11.96 5.58 -3.11
C MET A 1 12.94 5.51 -1.96
N VAL A 2 13.79 6.50 -1.85
CA VAL A 2 14.78 6.59 -0.79
C VAL A 2 14.62 7.92 -0.08
N ALA A 3 14.61 7.92 1.26
CA ALA A 3 14.58 9.12 2.07
C ALA A 3 15.47 8.94 3.29
N ARG A 4 15.93 10.04 3.86
CA ARG A 4 16.74 10.06 5.08
C ARG A 4 16.04 10.86 6.16
N ALA A 5 15.90 10.26 7.34
CA ALA A 5 15.36 10.92 8.51
C ALA A 5 16.30 10.69 9.68
N GLY A 6 16.74 11.78 10.33
CA GLY A 6 17.67 11.69 11.45
C GLY A 6 19.01 11.04 11.10
N GLY A 7 19.51 11.22 9.88
CA GLY A 7 20.76 10.64 9.41
C GLY A 7 20.68 9.18 8.99
N ARG A 8 19.49 8.57 9.06
CA ARG A 8 19.29 7.16 8.67
C ARG A 8 18.64 7.08 7.31
N GLU A 9 19.14 6.19 6.47
CA GLU A 9 18.54 5.90 5.18
C GLU A 9 17.33 4.99 5.36
N ALA A 10 16.25 5.30 4.61
CA ALA A 10 15.07 4.45 4.50
C ALA A 10 14.77 4.23 3.03
N VAL A 11 14.56 2.97 2.65
CA VAL A 11 14.34 2.58 1.25
C VAL A 11 13.01 1.85 1.12
N THR A 12 12.16 2.33 0.22
CA THR A 12 10.89 1.70 -0.14
C THR A 12 10.85 1.50 -1.64
N ARG A 13 10.57 0.27 -2.08
CA ARG A 13 10.36 -0.07 -3.50
C ARG A 13 8.88 -0.32 -3.73
N PHE A 14 8.40 0.03 -4.93
CA PHE A 14 7.00 -0.22 -5.26
C PHE A 14 6.80 -0.41 -6.76
N VAL A 15 5.75 -1.16 -7.11
CA VAL A 15 5.24 -1.27 -8.48
C VAL A 15 3.73 -1.07 -8.45
N ARG A 16 3.20 -0.48 -9.53
CA ARG A 16 1.76 -0.27 -9.65
C ARG A 16 1.09 -1.57 -10.08
N ILE A 17 0.06 -1.99 -9.35
CA ILE A 17 -0.76 -3.16 -9.66
C ILE A 17 -1.97 -2.77 -10.51
N ALA A 18 -2.62 -1.67 -10.17
CA ALA A 18 -3.83 -1.21 -10.84
C ALA A 18 -4.00 0.30 -10.65
N ALA A 19 -4.81 0.91 -11.50
CA ALA A 19 -5.13 2.33 -11.40
C ALA A 19 -6.59 2.55 -11.79
N TRP A 20 -7.22 3.49 -11.09
CA TRP A 20 -8.60 3.92 -11.33
C TRP A 20 -8.62 5.41 -11.57
N ALA A 21 -9.49 5.84 -12.47
CA ALA A 21 -9.79 7.26 -12.70
C ALA A 21 -11.30 7.41 -12.57
N SER A 22 -11.76 8.00 -11.47
CA SER A 22 -13.18 8.13 -11.18
C SER A 22 -13.48 9.50 -10.65
N ALA A 23 -14.47 10.18 -11.24
CA ALA A 23 -15.01 11.46 -10.76
C ALA A 23 -13.93 12.52 -10.46
N GLY A 24 -12.87 12.56 -11.27
CA GLY A 24 -11.78 13.53 -11.09
C GLY A 24 -10.68 13.07 -10.14
N ASP A 25 -10.88 12.00 -9.39
CA ASP A 25 -9.86 11.42 -8.54
C ASP A 25 -9.11 10.32 -9.26
N ARG A 26 -7.81 10.23 -8.98
CA ARG A 26 -6.97 9.15 -9.49
C ARG A 26 -6.43 8.37 -8.30
N VAL A 27 -6.64 7.04 -8.34
CA VAL A 27 -6.20 6.13 -7.30
C VAL A 27 -5.38 5.03 -7.94
N ALA A 28 -4.28 4.66 -7.29
CA ALA A 28 -3.45 3.54 -7.72
C ALA A 28 -3.28 2.56 -6.57
N LEU A 29 -3.31 1.27 -6.91
CA LEU A 29 -2.95 0.20 -5.97
C LEU A 29 -1.50 -0.17 -6.23
N LEU A 30 -0.69 -0.14 -5.18
CA LEU A 30 0.74 -0.40 -5.25
C LEU A 30 1.10 -1.67 -4.51
N HIS A 31 2.01 -2.47 -5.08
CA HIS A 31 2.73 -3.50 -4.34
C HIS A 31 4.00 -2.84 -3.81
N VAL A 32 4.14 -2.78 -2.50
CA VAL A 32 5.20 -2.03 -1.83
C VAL A 32 6.11 -2.98 -1.07
N GLN A 33 7.42 -2.81 -1.24
CA GLN A 33 8.43 -3.59 -0.53
C GLN A 33 9.32 -2.63 0.26
N PRO A 34 9.11 -2.51 1.60
CA PRO A 34 10.04 -1.76 2.43
C PRO A 34 11.34 -2.54 2.58
N VAL A 35 12.43 -1.98 2.08
CA VAL A 35 13.76 -2.59 2.24
C VAL A 35 14.29 -2.36 3.65
N THR A 36 13.92 -1.23 4.24
CA THR A 36 14.16 -0.91 5.65
C THR A 36 12.82 -0.88 6.37
N GLY A 37 12.81 -0.93 7.70
CA GLY A 37 11.57 -0.94 8.49
C GLY A 37 11.49 0.22 9.49
N ARG A 38 11.62 1.47 9.03
CA ARG A 38 11.50 2.64 9.90
C ARG A 38 10.04 2.92 10.24
N THR A 39 9.83 3.66 11.32
CA THR A 39 8.48 3.99 11.81
C THR A 39 7.64 4.65 10.72
N HIS A 40 6.47 4.09 10.44
CA HIS A 40 5.54 4.57 9.43
C HIS A 40 6.18 4.82 8.06
N GLN A 41 7.23 4.09 7.73
CA GLN A 41 8.06 4.36 6.55
C GLN A 41 7.27 4.47 5.25
N ILE A 42 6.40 3.49 4.95
CA ILE A 42 5.62 3.50 3.71
C ILE A 42 4.69 4.71 3.69
N ARG A 43 4.00 4.97 4.80
CA ARG A 43 3.05 6.08 4.91
C ARG A 43 3.73 7.43 4.70
N VAL A 44 4.88 7.61 5.35
CA VAL A 44 5.67 8.85 5.26
C VAL A 44 6.26 9.03 3.86
N HIS A 45 6.84 7.98 3.28
CA HIS A 45 7.43 8.05 1.94
C HIS A 45 6.39 8.44 0.89
N LEU A 46 5.22 7.80 0.90
CA LEU A 46 4.19 8.08 -0.09
C LEU A 46 3.61 9.49 0.09
N ALA A 47 3.41 9.92 1.33
CA ALA A 47 2.96 11.28 1.60
C ALA A 47 3.97 12.33 1.12
N TYR A 48 5.25 12.10 1.38
CA TYR A 48 6.32 12.99 0.94
C TYR A 48 6.40 13.08 -0.59
N ALA A 49 6.12 12.00 -1.29
CA ALA A 49 6.11 11.96 -2.74
C ALA A 49 4.81 12.52 -3.36
N HIS A 50 3.92 13.07 -2.54
CA HIS A 50 2.61 13.60 -2.93
C HIS A 50 1.61 12.53 -3.39
N PHE A 51 1.77 11.29 -2.90
CA PHE A 51 0.84 10.18 -3.12
C PHE A 51 0.39 9.60 -1.79
N PRO A 52 -0.25 10.41 -0.92
CA PRO A 52 -0.63 9.93 0.41
C PRO A 52 -1.59 8.74 0.31
N ILE A 53 -1.47 7.84 1.29
CA ILE A 53 -2.31 6.64 1.32
C ILE A 53 -3.76 7.03 1.60
N VAL A 54 -4.68 6.47 0.83
CA VAL A 54 -6.11 6.65 1.02
C VAL A 54 -6.50 6.22 2.45
N GLY A 55 -7.30 7.03 3.11
CA GLY A 55 -7.79 6.75 4.46
C GLY A 55 -6.80 6.99 5.58
N ASP A 56 -5.56 7.38 5.28
CA ASP A 56 -4.55 7.60 6.31
C ASP A 56 -4.92 8.79 7.20
N PRO A 57 -5.17 8.56 8.51
CA PRO A 57 -5.64 9.63 9.40
C PRO A 57 -4.57 10.64 9.79
N VAL A 58 -3.29 10.32 9.57
CA VAL A 58 -2.16 11.17 9.98
C VAL A 58 -1.51 11.84 8.78
N TYR A 59 -1.17 11.05 7.76
CA TYR A 59 -0.42 11.52 6.59
C TYR A 59 -1.27 11.66 5.33
N GLY A 60 -2.56 11.35 5.40
CA GLY A 60 -3.45 11.34 4.26
C GLY A 60 -3.85 12.73 3.76
N ARG A 61 -4.63 12.74 2.68
CA ARG A 61 -5.15 13.98 2.10
C ARG A 61 -6.18 14.60 3.01
N ARG A 62 -6.18 15.94 3.07
CA ARG A 62 -7.29 16.68 3.65
C ARG A 62 -8.54 16.45 2.79
N GLY A 63 -9.67 16.20 3.46
CA GLY A 63 -10.92 15.95 2.76
C GLY A 63 -11.00 14.62 2.07
N ASP A 64 -10.29 13.62 2.59
CA ASP A 64 -10.39 12.24 2.13
C ASP A 64 -11.84 11.77 2.27
N THR A 65 -12.46 11.39 1.15
CA THR A 65 -13.85 10.97 1.08
C THR A 65 -14.00 9.45 0.91
N SER A 66 -12.94 8.68 1.14
CA SER A 66 -12.94 7.23 0.95
C SER A 66 -13.92 6.50 1.88
N GLY A 67 -14.20 7.07 3.04
CA GLY A 67 -15.00 6.40 4.06
C GLY A 67 -14.23 5.36 4.86
N LEU A 68 -12.94 5.16 4.58
CA LEU A 68 -12.12 4.24 5.36
C LEU A 68 -11.80 4.83 6.74
N ALA A 69 -11.85 3.98 7.76
CA ALA A 69 -11.52 4.35 9.13
C ALA A 69 -10.01 4.24 9.41
N ARG A 70 -9.24 3.78 8.45
CA ARG A 70 -7.80 3.56 8.58
C ARG A 70 -7.11 3.70 7.23
N GLN A 71 -5.78 3.79 7.25
CA GLN A 71 -4.98 3.80 6.04
C GLN A 71 -5.19 2.52 5.22
N PHE A 72 -5.28 2.66 3.91
CA PHE A 72 -5.33 1.53 2.99
C PHE A 72 -3.92 0.94 2.87
N LEU A 73 -3.57 0.12 3.84
CA LEU A 73 -2.26 -0.52 3.91
C LEU A 73 -2.44 -1.92 4.49
N HIS A 74 -1.95 -2.92 3.77
CA HIS A 74 -2.17 -4.32 4.10
C HIS A 74 -0.88 -5.11 3.94
N ALA A 75 -0.54 -5.90 4.96
CA ALA A 75 0.59 -6.81 4.89
C ALA A 75 0.14 -8.07 4.12
N TRP A 76 0.39 -8.08 2.81
CA TRP A 76 -0.05 -9.14 1.92
C TRP A 76 0.83 -10.38 1.98
N ARG A 77 2.14 -10.21 1.97
CA ARG A 77 3.07 -11.33 1.93
C ARG A 77 4.25 -11.08 2.88
N LEU A 78 4.59 -12.10 3.65
CA LEU A 78 5.72 -12.07 4.57
C LEU A 78 6.53 -13.35 4.40
N THR A 79 7.83 -13.19 4.14
CA THR A 79 8.77 -14.31 4.09
C THR A 79 9.72 -14.17 5.29
N VAL A 80 9.82 -15.23 6.09
CA VAL A 80 10.69 -15.27 7.26
C VAL A 80 11.48 -16.56 7.28
N ARG A 81 12.66 -16.52 7.90
CA ARG A 81 13.47 -17.70 8.17
C ARG A 81 13.23 -18.14 9.61
N LEU A 82 12.67 -19.34 9.76
CA LEU A 82 12.39 -19.92 11.08
C LEU A 82 13.56 -20.82 11.52
N PRO A 83 13.87 -20.87 12.85
CA PRO A 83 15.03 -21.60 13.34
C PRO A 83 15.05 -23.09 12.97
N HIS A 84 13.92 -23.75 12.94
CA HIS A 84 13.82 -25.21 12.72
C HIS A 84 13.01 -25.62 11.50
N ALA A 85 12.44 -24.66 10.77
CA ALA A 85 11.57 -24.94 9.64
C ALA A 85 12.05 -24.31 8.32
N GLY A 86 13.19 -23.61 8.34
CA GLY A 86 13.73 -22.91 7.18
C GLY A 86 12.91 -21.71 6.77
N GLU A 87 12.96 -21.35 5.51
CA GLU A 87 12.24 -20.21 4.97
C GLU A 87 10.76 -20.54 4.79
N ARG A 88 9.90 -19.63 5.24
CA ARG A 88 8.45 -19.75 5.10
C ARG A 88 7.88 -18.46 4.57
N THR A 89 6.92 -18.58 3.64
CA THR A 89 6.18 -17.44 3.10
C THR A 89 4.71 -17.55 3.51
N PHE A 90 4.22 -16.48 4.11
CA PHE A 90 2.82 -16.35 4.52
C PHE A 90 2.16 -15.30 3.64
N THR A 91 0.96 -15.60 3.14
CA THR A 91 0.20 -14.70 2.28
C THR A 91 -1.20 -14.52 2.85
N ALA A 92 -1.68 -13.29 2.91
CA ALA A 92 -3.03 -12.95 3.34
C ALA A 92 -3.69 -12.08 2.28
N PRO A 93 -4.87 -12.46 1.76
CA PRO A 93 -5.59 -11.61 0.81
C PRO A 93 -6.00 -10.30 1.45
N LEU A 94 -6.31 -9.29 0.63
CA LEU A 94 -6.75 -7.99 1.11
C LEU A 94 -7.90 -8.13 2.10
N ALA A 95 -7.85 -7.35 3.18
CA ALA A 95 -8.92 -7.30 4.17
C ALA A 95 -10.23 -6.83 3.53
N ALA A 96 -11.36 -7.30 4.09
CA ALA A 96 -12.68 -7.06 3.51
C ALA A 96 -13.02 -5.57 3.35
N ASP A 97 -12.65 -4.73 4.30
CA ASP A 97 -12.89 -3.29 4.21
C ASP A 97 -12.13 -2.64 3.07
N LEU A 98 -10.92 -3.11 2.78
CA LEU A 98 -10.10 -2.61 1.68
C LEU A 98 -10.65 -3.08 0.33
N VAL A 99 -11.09 -4.33 0.24
CA VAL A 99 -11.75 -4.86 -0.96
C VAL A 99 -13.01 -4.06 -1.26
N ALA A 100 -13.84 -3.81 -0.24
CA ALA A 100 -15.06 -3.05 -0.40
C ALA A 100 -14.79 -1.64 -0.94
N TYR A 101 -13.75 -0.99 -0.46
CA TYR A 101 -13.35 0.32 -0.99
C TYR A 101 -12.98 0.22 -2.48
N LEU A 102 -12.16 -0.75 -2.87
CA LEU A 102 -11.77 -0.92 -4.27
C LEU A 102 -12.98 -1.18 -5.18
N GLU A 103 -13.96 -1.93 -4.69
CA GLU A 103 -15.19 -2.17 -5.43
C GLU A 103 -15.97 -0.89 -5.72
N THR A 104 -15.92 0.09 -4.82
CA THR A 104 -16.56 1.38 -5.04
C THR A 104 -15.95 2.17 -6.20
N LEU A 105 -14.71 1.88 -6.56
CA LEU A 105 -14.00 2.56 -7.64
C LEU A 105 -14.38 2.04 -9.03
N GLY A 106 -15.07 0.90 -9.10
CA GLY A 106 -15.48 0.30 -10.36
C GLY A 106 -14.34 -0.45 -11.05
N THR A 107 -14.42 -0.53 -12.39
CA THR A 107 -13.41 -1.23 -13.18
C THR A 107 -12.13 -0.42 -13.27
N PRO A 108 -10.97 -1.00 -13.01
CA PRO A 108 -9.71 -0.27 -13.14
C PRO A 108 -9.42 0.12 -14.59
N ALA A 109 -8.88 1.31 -14.78
CA ALA A 109 -8.44 1.80 -16.09
C ALA A 109 -7.18 1.06 -16.57
N ALA A 110 -6.35 0.61 -15.65
CA ALA A 110 -5.17 -0.20 -15.93
C ALA A 110 -4.99 -1.23 -14.82
N ARG A 111 -4.57 -2.44 -15.17
CA ARG A 111 -4.32 -3.50 -14.17
C ARG A 111 -3.28 -4.48 -14.65
N SER A 112 -2.53 -5.04 -13.71
CA SER A 112 -1.63 -6.17 -13.95
C SER A 112 -2.29 -7.47 -13.49
N PRO A 113 -1.78 -8.65 -13.91
CA PRO A 113 -2.29 -9.94 -13.41
C PRO A 113 -2.21 -10.10 -11.90
N LEU A 114 -1.33 -9.36 -11.23
CA LEU A 114 -1.15 -9.44 -9.78
C LEU A 114 -2.41 -8.98 -9.03
N LEU A 115 -3.28 -8.17 -9.65
CA LEU A 115 -4.52 -7.74 -9.00
C LEU A 115 -5.37 -8.93 -8.55
N ALA A 116 -5.50 -9.96 -9.39
CA ALA A 116 -6.27 -11.15 -9.05
C ALA A 116 -5.65 -11.92 -7.86
N GLU A 117 -4.34 -11.86 -7.72
CA GLU A 117 -3.65 -12.57 -6.63
C GLU A 117 -3.85 -11.90 -5.27
N VAL A 118 -3.95 -10.56 -5.23
CA VAL A 118 -4.08 -9.83 -3.96
C VAL A 118 -5.52 -9.70 -3.47
N MET A 119 -6.48 -9.88 -4.37
CA MET A 119 -7.91 -9.81 -4.03
C MET A 119 -8.43 -11.12 -3.34
#